data_49d56fbf69287d4cc475dbddb3862dc8
#
_entry.id   49d56fbf69287d4cc475dbddb3862dc8
#
_cell.length_a   1.000
_cell.length_b   1.000
_cell.length_c   1.000
_cell.angle_alpha   90.00
_cell.angle_beta   90.00
_cell.angle_gamma   90.00
#
_symmetry.space_group_name_H-M   'P 1'
#
loop_
_entity.id
_entity.type
_entity.pdbx_description
1 polymer ?
#
loop_
_entity_poly.entity_id
_entity_poly.type
_entity_poly.pdbx_seq_one_letter_code
_entity_poly.pdbx_strand_id
1 'polypeptide(L)'
;MVKFLDLHAQYISIKNEIDFEIQSVISKSSFIGGQYVKDFEKSFANYQQANYCVGVGNGTDALEIAIEALDLPNKSEIIVPANSFISSAEAVARCGHKIVFCDINQDDYTINIEDLKSRITPETSAIVAVHLYGHPCDIDSLIIIAKKYNLKIIEDCAQSHGAKYKGQKVGAIGDIGCFSFYPGKNLGAYGDGGAILTNNKELSIKCRMIANHGRIEKYNHKFEGRNSRLDSIQAAILSVKLKKLDIWTDNRILAANTYIDELKNMTGIKVPKKNDSVKHVYHLFVIQHPERDKLKEYLRLKKIETGIHYPIALPKLQAFNYINGNYDEFIACKIDKDLLSLPIGGHISANDARLVAELIRSY
;
A
#
# COMPACT_ATOMS: atom_id res chain seq x y z
N MET A 1 -3.97 27.81 4.10
CA MET A 1 -4.42 26.48 4.58
C MET A 1 -3.60 25.43 3.85
N VAL A 2 -2.90 24.57 4.57
CA VAL A 2 -2.16 23.45 4.00
C VAL A 2 -3.03 22.22 4.12
N LYS A 3 -3.50 21.70 2.98
CA LYS A 3 -4.37 20.52 2.92
C LYS A 3 -3.55 19.25 3.12
N PHE A 4 -4.13 18.26 3.80
CA PHE A 4 -3.53 16.93 3.92
C PHE A 4 -3.41 16.23 2.55
N LEU A 5 -4.46 16.36 1.73
CA LEU A 5 -4.53 15.83 0.36
C LEU A 5 -5.35 16.80 -0.51
N ASP A 6 -4.87 17.11 -1.73
CA ASP A 6 -5.60 17.95 -2.68
C ASP A 6 -5.76 17.25 -4.04
N LEU A 7 -6.74 16.35 -4.14
CA LEU A 7 -7.05 15.63 -5.37
C LEU A 7 -7.62 16.56 -6.46
N HIS A 8 -8.27 17.66 -6.04
CA HIS A 8 -8.79 18.63 -7.02
C HIS A 8 -7.65 19.39 -7.71
N ALA A 9 -6.66 19.86 -6.96
CA ALA A 9 -5.48 20.50 -7.54
C ALA A 9 -4.72 19.52 -8.47
N GLN A 10 -4.61 18.25 -8.07
CA GLN A 10 -4.04 17.22 -8.92
C GLN A 10 -4.82 17.06 -10.23
N TYR A 11 -6.16 16.97 -10.17
CA TYR A 11 -7.00 16.90 -11.37
C TYR A 11 -6.82 18.12 -12.27
N ILE A 12 -6.87 19.33 -11.73
CA ILE A 12 -6.71 20.57 -12.53
C ILE A 12 -5.39 20.58 -13.30
N SER A 13 -4.31 20.05 -12.70
CA SER A 13 -2.98 20.01 -13.36
C SER A 13 -2.89 19.08 -14.58
N ILE A 14 -3.84 18.16 -14.74
CA ILE A 14 -3.90 17.17 -15.82
C ILE A 14 -5.30 17.07 -16.45
N LYS A 15 -6.13 18.11 -16.23
CA LYS A 15 -7.56 18.10 -16.59
C LYS A 15 -7.82 17.73 -18.05
N ASN A 16 -7.09 18.33 -18.98
CA ASN A 16 -7.32 18.13 -20.42
C ASN A 16 -7.07 16.68 -20.83
N GLU A 17 -5.98 16.06 -20.32
CA GLU A 17 -5.66 14.67 -20.60
C GLU A 17 -6.71 13.71 -20.00
N ILE A 18 -7.15 13.97 -18.77
CA ILE A 18 -8.17 13.16 -18.09
C ILE A 18 -9.51 13.25 -18.78
N ASP A 19 -9.99 14.45 -19.06
CA ASP A 19 -11.29 14.67 -19.70
C ASP A 19 -11.34 14.04 -21.10
N PHE A 20 -10.27 14.16 -21.86
CA PHE A 20 -10.13 13.53 -23.17
C PHE A 20 -10.25 11.99 -23.08
N GLU A 21 -9.52 11.37 -22.18
CA GLU A 21 -9.54 9.90 -22.03
C GLU A 21 -10.90 9.38 -21.53
N ILE A 22 -11.54 10.08 -20.58
CA ILE A 22 -12.89 9.73 -20.13
C ILE A 22 -13.88 9.80 -21.30
N GLN A 23 -13.87 10.89 -22.07
CA GLN A 23 -14.75 11.05 -23.25
C GLN A 23 -14.47 9.97 -24.31
N SER A 24 -13.20 9.58 -24.49
CA SER A 24 -12.82 8.52 -25.42
C SER A 24 -13.42 7.15 -25.01
N VAL A 25 -13.43 6.82 -23.72
CA VAL A 25 -14.08 5.59 -23.21
C VAL A 25 -15.59 5.64 -23.44
N ILE A 26 -16.22 6.76 -23.11
CA ILE A 26 -17.69 6.92 -23.24
C ILE A 26 -18.13 6.85 -24.69
N SER A 27 -17.47 7.57 -25.60
CA SER A 27 -17.81 7.60 -27.03
C SER A 27 -17.71 6.24 -27.72
N LYS A 28 -16.80 5.37 -27.22
CA LYS A 28 -16.64 3.99 -27.71
C LYS A 28 -17.50 2.98 -26.95
N SER A 29 -18.25 3.39 -25.93
CA SER A 29 -19.01 2.52 -25.02
C SER A 29 -18.17 1.37 -24.45
N SER A 30 -16.89 1.59 -24.20
CA SER A 30 -15.92 0.56 -23.80
C SER A 30 -15.71 0.56 -22.29
N PHE A 31 -16.77 0.22 -21.51
CA PHE A 31 -16.78 0.41 -20.06
C PHE A 31 -16.09 -0.70 -19.27
N ILE A 32 -16.16 -1.96 -19.73
CA ILE A 32 -15.67 -3.13 -19.00
C ILE A 32 -14.63 -3.90 -19.82
N GLY A 33 -13.41 -4.03 -19.28
CA GLY A 33 -12.33 -4.76 -19.94
C GLY A 33 -11.84 -4.07 -21.22
N GLY A 34 -11.40 -4.86 -22.21
CA GLY A 34 -10.98 -4.32 -23.49
C GLY A 34 -9.60 -3.66 -23.51
N GLN A 35 -9.39 -2.75 -24.46
CA GLN A 35 -8.05 -2.22 -24.77
C GLN A 35 -7.52 -1.29 -23.66
N TYR A 36 -8.36 -0.44 -23.08
CA TYR A 36 -7.93 0.49 -22.03
C TYR A 36 -7.35 -0.24 -20.80
N VAL A 37 -7.99 -1.34 -20.38
CA VAL A 37 -7.49 -2.15 -19.25
C VAL A 37 -6.19 -2.85 -19.64
N LYS A 38 -6.11 -3.45 -20.85
CA LYS A 38 -4.88 -4.12 -21.32
C LYS A 38 -3.70 -3.18 -21.42
N ASP A 39 -3.92 -1.97 -21.93
CA ASP A 39 -2.87 -0.95 -22.09
C ASP A 39 -2.37 -0.45 -20.74
N PHE A 40 -3.29 -0.24 -19.79
CA PHE A 40 -2.92 0.11 -18.42
C PHE A 40 -2.16 -1.03 -17.74
N GLU A 41 -2.66 -2.26 -17.78
CA GLU A 41 -1.99 -3.44 -17.19
C GLU A 41 -0.56 -3.59 -17.73
N LYS A 42 -0.39 -3.48 -19.05
CA LYS A 42 0.95 -3.53 -19.70
C LYS A 42 1.84 -2.40 -19.23
N SER A 43 1.33 -1.18 -19.19
CA SER A 43 2.08 0.01 -18.79
C SER A 43 2.47 -0.04 -17.32
N PHE A 44 1.56 -0.50 -16.45
CA PHE A 44 1.81 -0.62 -15.02
C PHE A 44 2.78 -1.76 -14.69
N ALA A 45 2.65 -2.92 -15.35
CA ALA A 45 3.61 -4.02 -15.25
C ALA A 45 5.02 -3.54 -15.65
N ASN A 46 5.17 -2.88 -16.80
CA ASN A 46 6.44 -2.32 -17.24
C ASN A 46 7.00 -1.29 -16.24
N TYR A 47 6.14 -0.38 -15.75
CA TYR A 47 6.54 0.62 -14.75
C TYR A 47 7.06 -0.03 -13.47
N GLN A 48 6.37 -1.06 -12.96
CA GLN A 48 6.76 -1.79 -11.74
C GLN A 48 7.79 -2.89 -11.98
N GLN A 49 8.31 -3.08 -13.20
CA GLN A 49 9.29 -4.09 -13.55
C GLN A 49 8.80 -5.52 -13.33
N ALA A 50 7.50 -5.76 -13.53
CA ALA A 50 6.86 -7.06 -13.46
C ALA A 50 6.52 -7.60 -14.85
N ASN A 51 6.41 -8.92 -14.98
CA ASN A 51 6.03 -9.56 -16.25
C ASN A 51 4.53 -9.52 -16.50
N TYR A 52 3.71 -9.62 -15.46
CA TYR A 52 2.26 -9.72 -15.56
C TYR A 52 1.55 -8.78 -14.59
N CYS A 53 0.45 -8.18 -15.07
CA CYS A 53 -0.48 -7.39 -14.29
C CYS A 53 -1.91 -7.87 -14.52
N VAL A 54 -2.69 -7.94 -13.46
CA VAL A 54 -4.13 -8.23 -13.49
C VAL A 54 -4.87 -7.11 -12.77
N GLY A 55 -5.64 -6.31 -13.50
CA GLY A 55 -6.48 -5.26 -12.94
C GLY A 55 -7.69 -5.86 -12.22
N VAL A 56 -7.94 -5.39 -11.00
CA VAL A 56 -9.01 -5.85 -10.10
C VAL A 56 -9.81 -4.68 -9.53
N GLY A 57 -10.92 -4.96 -8.83
CA GLY A 57 -11.85 -3.95 -8.34
C GLY A 57 -11.29 -3.03 -7.27
N ASN A 58 -10.39 -3.51 -6.42
CA ASN A 58 -9.76 -2.73 -5.34
C ASN A 58 -8.56 -3.47 -4.75
N GLY A 59 -7.86 -2.85 -3.78
CA GLY A 59 -6.68 -3.44 -3.15
C GLY A 59 -6.97 -4.61 -2.23
N THR A 60 -8.14 -4.64 -1.57
CA THR A 60 -8.57 -5.76 -0.71
C THR A 60 -8.82 -7.01 -1.56
N ASP A 61 -9.56 -6.85 -2.67
CA ASP A 61 -9.75 -7.92 -3.64
C ASP A 61 -8.42 -8.42 -4.21
N ALA A 62 -7.44 -7.52 -4.42
CA ALA A 62 -6.11 -7.92 -4.88
C ALA A 62 -5.44 -8.89 -3.88
N LEU A 63 -5.51 -8.59 -2.58
CA LEU A 63 -4.97 -9.45 -1.52
C LEU A 63 -5.72 -10.78 -1.42
N GLU A 64 -7.05 -10.76 -1.40
CA GLU A 64 -7.86 -11.99 -1.35
C GLU A 64 -7.61 -12.88 -2.57
N ILE A 65 -7.61 -12.32 -3.78
CA ILE A 65 -7.35 -13.08 -5.02
C ILE A 65 -5.91 -13.64 -5.02
N ALA A 66 -4.94 -12.88 -4.52
CA ALA A 66 -3.56 -13.32 -4.41
C ALA A 66 -3.43 -14.53 -3.47
N ILE A 67 -4.07 -14.48 -2.30
CA ILE A 67 -4.08 -15.58 -1.33
C ILE A 67 -4.74 -16.82 -1.92
N GLU A 68 -5.92 -16.69 -2.53
CA GLU A 68 -6.62 -17.79 -3.19
C GLU A 68 -5.81 -18.41 -4.33
N ALA A 69 -5.12 -17.58 -5.11
CA ALA A 69 -4.34 -18.05 -6.26
C ALA A 69 -3.09 -18.85 -5.87
N LEU A 70 -2.56 -18.65 -4.67
CA LEU A 70 -1.36 -19.34 -4.18
C LEU A 70 -1.58 -20.79 -3.77
N ASP A 71 -2.83 -21.29 -3.71
CA ASP A 71 -3.16 -22.68 -3.32
C ASP A 71 -2.51 -23.11 -1.99
N LEU A 72 -2.53 -22.23 -1.01
CA LEU A 72 -1.96 -22.50 0.30
C LEU A 72 -2.70 -23.65 1.01
N PRO A 73 -2.03 -24.42 1.90
CA PRO A 73 -2.71 -25.45 2.66
C PRO A 73 -3.91 -24.89 3.43
N ASN A 74 -5.02 -25.63 3.42
CA ASN A 74 -6.26 -25.17 4.04
C ASN A 74 -6.04 -24.82 5.52
N LYS A 75 -6.59 -23.69 5.95
CA LYS A 75 -6.48 -23.16 7.32
C LYS A 75 -5.04 -22.97 7.81
N SER A 76 -4.08 -22.83 6.90
CA SER A 76 -2.70 -22.54 7.26
C SER A 76 -2.56 -21.14 7.90
N GLU A 77 -1.44 -20.90 8.53
CA GLU A 77 -1.13 -19.61 9.12
C GLU A 77 -0.49 -18.68 8.08
N ILE A 78 -0.92 -17.42 8.08
CA ILE A 78 -0.31 -16.34 7.31
C ILE A 78 0.12 -15.25 8.27
N ILE A 79 1.41 -14.91 8.23
CA ILE A 79 1.97 -13.87 9.11
C ILE A 79 1.72 -12.49 8.52
N VAL A 80 1.19 -11.56 9.35
CA VAL A 80 0.82 -10.19 8.96
C VAL A 80 1.42 -9.20 9.97
N PRO A 81 2.00 -8.07 9.54
CA PRO A 81 2.49 -7.06 10.48
C PRO A 81 1.35 -6.44 11.29
N ALA A 82 1.59 -6.19 12.57
CA ALA A 82 0.62 -5.66 13.52
C ALA A 82 0.20 -4.19 13.26
N ASN A 83 0.94 -3.46 12.44
CA ASN A 83 0.58 -2.10 12.00
C ASN A 83 0.38 -2.10 10.47
N SER A 84 -0.88 -1.99 10.04
CA SER A 84 -1.29 -1.83 8.65
C SER A 84 -2.74 -1.36 8.59
N PHE A 85 -3.25 -1.13 7.36
CA PHE A 85 -4.68 -1.07 7.14
C PHE A 85 -5.30 -2.46 7.32
N ILE A 86 -6.55 -2.50 7.78
CA ILE A 86 -7.22 -3.76 8.12
C ILE A 86 -7.19 -4.80 7.00
N SER A 87 -7.21 -4.37 5.73
CA SER A 87 -7.26 -5.25 4.56
C SER A 87 -6.10 -6.25 4.50
N SER A 88 -4.90 -5.90 5.01
CA SER A 88 -3.77 -6.83 5.04
C SER A 88 -4.07 -8.09 5.88
N ALA A 89 -4.89 -7.96 6.94
CA ALA A 89 -5.26 -9.07 7.83
C ALA A 89 -6.64 -9.65 7.48
N GLU A 90 -7.63 -8.80 7.15
CA GLU A 90 -8.98 -9.31 6.83
C GLU A 90 -8.99 -10.21 5.59
N ALA A 91 -8.15 -9.94 4.58
CA ALA A 91 -8.03 -10.78 3.40
C ALA A 91 -7.61 -12.22 3.76
N VAL A 92 -6.71 -12.37 4.75
CA VAL A 92 -6.29 -13.67 5.27
C VAL A 92 -7.47 -14.42 5.88
N ALA A 93 -8.23 -13.76 6.78
CA ALA A 93 -9.38 -14.36 7.43
C ALA A 93 -10.51 -14.72 6.44
N ARG A 94 -10.78 -13.82 5.47
CA ARG A 94 -11.82 -14.06 4.45
C ARG A 94 -11.48 -15.20 3.50
N CYS A 95 -10.19 -15.47 3.27
CA CYS A 95 -9.74 -16.66 2.53
C CYS A 95 -9.69 -17.93 3.39
N GLY A 96 -10.12 -17.87 4.66
CA GLY A 96 -10.22 -19.05 5.55
C GLY A 96 -8.90 -19.47 6.19
N HIS A 97 -7.88 -18.62 6.16
CA HIS A 97 -6.59 -18.84 6.80
C HIS A 97 -6.52 -18.22 8.21
N LYS A 98 -5.56 -18.65 9.01
CA LYS A 98 -5.30 -18.12 10.34
C LYS A 98 -4.36 -16.93 10.25
N ILE A 99 -4.71 -15.82 10.90
CA ILE A 99 -3.84 -14.65 11.04
C ILE A 99 -2.86 -14.90 12.19
N VAL A 100 -1.57 -14.67 11.92
CA VAL A 100 -0.52 -14.59 12.95
C VAL A 100 0.06 -13.18 12.90
N PHE A 101 -0.19 -12.37 13.92
CA PHE A 101 0.40 -11.04 13.99
C PHE A 101 1.87 -11.08 14.33
N CYS A 102 2.66 -10.28 13.62
CA CYS A 102 4.08 -10.06 13.82
C CYS A 102 4.31 -8.57 14.14
N ASP A 103 5.20 -8.28 15.08
CA ASP A 103 5.54 -6.90 15.42
C ASP A 103 6.28 -6.18 14.28
N ILE A 104 6.48 -4.90 14.44
CA ILE A 104 7.11 -4.01 13.47
C ILE A 104 8.43 -3.43 13.99
N ASN A 105 9.26 -2.96 13.07
CA ASN A 105 10.39 -2.12 13.43
C ASN A 105 9.91 -0.71 13.78
N GLN A 106 10.47 -0.12 14.82
CA GLN A 106 10.11 1.22 15.26
C GLN A 106 10.61 2.33 14.33
N ASP A 107 11.64 2.06 13.49
CA ASP A 107 12.31 3.06 12.66
C ASP A 107 11.67 3.22 11.27
N ASP A 108 11.10 2.15 10.72
CA ASP A 108 10.52 2.12 9.37
C ASP A 108 9.09 1.60 9.32
N TYR A 109 8.55 1.13 10.46
CA TYR A 109 7.21 0.59 10.62
C TYR A 109 6.90 -0.68 9.79
N THR A 110 7.91 -1.27 9.16
CA THR A 110 7.77 -2.54 8.42
C THR A 110 7.92 -3.74 9.35
N ILE A 111 7.59 -4.93 8.84
CA ILE A 111 7.63 -6.17 9.62
C ILE A 111 9.01 -6.39 10.28
N ASN A 112 9.01 -6.75 11.55
CA ASN A 112 10.23 -7.05 12.31
C ASN A 112 10.72 -8.45 12.00
N ILE A 113 11.92 -8.57 11.44
CA ILE A 113 12.51 -9.84 10.98
C ILE A 113 12.78 -10.81 12.14
N GLU A 114 13.19 -10.33 13.31
CA GLU A 114 13.48 -11.20 14.45
C GLU A 114 12.17 -11.73 15.08
N ASP A 115 11.15 -10.88 15.23
CA ASP A 115 9.84 -11.35 15.69
C ASP A 115 9.20 -12.30 14.65
N LEU A 116 9.33 -12.02 13.35
CA LEU A 116 8.87 -12.90 12.28
C LEU A 116 9.42 -14.33 12.44
N LYS A 117 10.72 -14.47 12.66
CA LYS A 117 11.36 -15.79 12.86
C LYS A 117 10.75 -16.56 14.03
N SER A 118 10.39 -15.85 15.10
CA SER A 118 9.79 -16.46 16.30
C SER A 118 8.34 -16.89 16.11
N ARG A 119 7.63 -16.33 15.09
CA ARG A 119 6.22 -16.63 14.79
C ARG A 119 6.02 -17.78 13.81
N ILE A 120 7.09 -18.24 13.15
CA ILE A 120 6.98 -19.31 12.16
C ILE A 120 6.75 -20.65 12.88
N THR A 121 5.69 -21.33 12.47
CA THR A 121 5.35 -22.70 12.91
C THR A 121 5.29 -23.64 11.69
N PRO A 122 5.17 -24.97 11.89
CA PRO A 122 4.93 -25.89 10.79
C PRO A 122 3.62 -25.62 10.00
N GLU A 123 2.67 -24.88 10.56
CA GLU A 123 1.43 -24.50 9.90
C GLU A 123 1.55 -23.21 9.07
N THR A 124 2.65 -22.47 9.23
CA THR A 124 2.87 -21.21 8.49
C THR A 124 3.11 -21.51 7.01
N SER A 125 2.40 -20.79 6.12
CA SER A 125 2.51 -20.98 4.67
C SER A 125 2.86 -19.72 3.89
N ALA A 126 2.59 -18.53 4.44
CA ALA A 126 2.88 -17.28 3.77
C ALA A 126 3.15 -16.11 4.74
N ILE A 127 3.75 -15.07 4.19
CA ILE A 127 4.03 -13.79 4.85
C ILE A 127 3.42 -12.67 4.01
N VAL A 128 2.65 -11.76 4.62
CA VAL A 128 2.23 -10.52 4.00
C VAL A 128 3.26 -9.44 4.34
N ALA A 129 4.07 -9.08 3.36
CA ALA A 129 5.07 -8.03 3.46
C ALA A 129 4.44 -6.68 3.11
N VAL A 130 4.04 -5.90 4.10
CA VAL A 130 3.40 -4.59 3.88
C VAL A 130 4.49 -3.52 3.75
N HIS A 131 4.57 -2.87 2.58
CA HIS A 131 5.45 -1.72 2.34
C HIS A 131 4.79 -0.45 2.86
N LEU A 132 4.68 -0.37 4.21
CA LEU A 132 3.85 0.61 4.88
C LEU A 132 4.35 2.04 4.66
N TYR A 133 3.44 2.98 4.49
CA TYR A 133 3.68 4.41 4.21
C TYR A 133 4.50 4.68 2.93
N GLY A 134 4.83 3.61 2.17
CA GLY A 134 5.66 3.67 0.97
C GLY A 134 7.14 3.33 1.23
N HIS A 135 7.47 2.80 2.42
CA HIS A 135 8.79 2.27 2.75
C HIS A 135 8.85 0.77 2.45
N PRO A 136 9.76 0.29 1.59
CA PRO A 136 9.97 -1.13 1.35
C PRO A 136 10.40 -1.89 2.61
N CYS A 137 9.87 -3.11 2.79
CA CYS A 137 10.38 -4.06 3.78
C CYS A 137 11.82 -4.50 3.45
N ASP A 138 12.51 -5.12 4.41
CA ASP A 138 13.75 -5.85 4.16
C ASP A 138 13.47 -7.15 3.40
N ILE A 139 13.35 -7.01 2.08
CA ILE A 139 12.96 -8.11 1.17
C ILE A 139 14.01 -9.22 1.14
N ASP A 140 15.31 -8.91 1.24
CA ASP A 140 16.35 -9.93 1.22
C ASP A 140 16.21 -10.89 2.40
N SER A 141 16.00 -10.34 3.60
CA SER A 141 15.76 -11.16 4.80
C SER A 141 14.47 -11.98 4.68
N LEU A 142 13.40 -11.40 4.12
CA LEU A 142 12.15 -12.12 3.87
C LEU A 142 12.34 -13.28 2.89
N ILE A 143 13.09 -13.08 1.79
CA ILE A 143 13.39 -14.14 0.81
C ILE A 143 14.22 -15.28 1.44
N ILE A 144 15.22 -14.95 2.25
CA ILE A 144 16.03 -15.96 2.94
C ILE A 144 15.16 -16.82 3.86
N ILE A 145 14.28 -16.18 4.65
CA ILE A 145 13.35 -16.86 5.55
C ILE A 145 12.35 -17.70 4.76
N ALA A 146 11.72 -17.13 3.74
CA ALA A 146 10.74 -17.81 2.92
C ALA A 146 11.31 -19.06 2.25
N LYS A 147 12.54 -18.99 1.71
CA LYS A 147 13.25 -20.16 1.16
C LYS A 147 13.53 -21.22 2.22
N LYS A 148 13.98 -20.81 3.41
CA LYS A 148 14.31 -21.74 4.50
C LYS A 148 13.10 -22.53 4.99
N TYR A 149 11.94 -21.89 5.07
CA TYR A 149 10.71 -22.47 5.62
C TYR A 149 9.66 -22.82 4.56
N ASN A 150 9.99 -22.70 3.27
CA ASN A 150 9.10 -22.92 2.12
C ASN A 150 7.82 -22.10 2.20
N LEU A 151 7.94 -20.82 2.52
CA LEU A 151 6.82 -19.88 2.64
C LEU A 151 6.63 -19.07 1.35
N LYS A 152 5.40 -18.57 1.11
CA LYS A 152 5.09 -17.61 0.07
C LYS A 152 5.22 -16.18 0.58
N ILE A 153 5.63 -15.26 -0.28
CA ILE A 153 5.70 -13.82 0.02
C ILE A 153 4.64 -13.10 -0.80
N ILE A 154 3.68 -12.47 -0.10
CA ILE A 154 2.66 -11.59 -0.67
C ILE A 154 3.08 -10.17 -0.33
N GLU A 155 3.45 -9.37 -1.34
CA GLU A 155 3.80 -7.96 -1.14
C GLU A 155 2.51 -7.11 -1.13
N ASP A 156 2.14 -6.52 0.01
CA ASP A 156 1.11 -5.49 0.07
C ASP A 156 1.72 -4.14 -0.29
N CYS A 157 1.52 -3.76 -1.54
CA CYS A 157 2.04 -2.57 -2.18
C CYS A 157 1.00 -1.43 -2.26
N ALA A 158 -0.09 -1.51 -1.51
CA ALA A 158 -1.17 -0.50 -1.56
C ALA A 158 -0.68 0.94 -1.29
N GLN A 159 0.48 1.10 -0.67
CA GLN A 159 1.08 2.41 -0.34
C GLN A 159 2.45 2.64 -1.02
N SER A 160 2.91 1.77 -1.91
CA SER A 160 4.31 1.76 -2.36
C SER A 160 4.51 1.81 -3.89
N HIS A 161 3.58 2.46 -4.62
CA HIS A 161 3.69 2.65 -6.07
C HIS A 161 5.01 3.33 -6.44
N GLY A 162 5.89 2.62 -7.15
CA GLY A 162 7.20 3.12 -7.58
C GLY A 162 8.30 3.09 -6.51
N ALA A 163 8.02 2.56 -5.31
CA ALA A 163 9.04 2.33 -4.29
C ALA A 163 10.06 1.28 -4.74
N LYS A 164 11.31 1.42 -4.27
CA LYS A 164 12.40 0.51 -4.67
C LYS A 164 13.15 0.00 -3.45
N TYR A 165 13.50 -1.27 -3.50
CA TYR A 165 14.46 -1.92 -2.62
C TYR A 165 15.71 -2.27 -3.41
N LYS A 166 16.87 -1.75 -3.02
CA LYS A 166 18.17 -1.92 -3.72
C LYS A 166 18.08 -1.72 -5.25
N GLY A 167 17.32 -0.70 -5.67
CA GLY A 167 17.14 -0.33 -7.08
C GLY A 167 16.03 -1.06 -7.82
N GLN A 168 15.52 -2.20 -7.32
CA GLN A 168 14.40 -2.94 -7.89
C GLN A 168 13.06 -2.44 -7.32
N LYS A 169 12.05 -2.26 -8.16
CA LYS A 169 10.71 -1.87 -7.70
C LYS A 169 10.03 -3.01 -6.96
N VAL A 170 9.36 -2.68 -5.84
CA VAL A 170 8.60 -3.65 -5.04
C VAL A 170 7.28 -4.06 -5.73
N GLY A 171 6.73 -5.21 -5.37
CA GLY A 171 5.48 -5.74 -5.88
C GLY A 171 5.63 -6.88 -6.89
N ALA A 172 6.87 -7.26 -7.24
CA ALA A 172 7.16 -8.45 -8.02
C ALA A 172 8.52 -9.08 -7.64
N ILE A 173 8.99 -8.78 -6.42
CA ILE A 173 10.21 -9.39 -5.86
C ILE A 173 9.84 -10.68 -5.12
N GLY A 174 8.72 -10.67 -4.40
CA GLY A 174 8.10 -11.87 -3.83
C GLY A 174 7.36 -12.71 -4.87
N ASP A 175 6.45 -13.58 -4.42
CA ASP A 175 5.65 -14.42 -5.34
C ASP A 175 4.58 -13.60 -6.05
N ILE A 176 3.97 -12.61 -5.37
CA ILE A 176 2.83 -11.82 -5.84
C ILE A 176 2.74 -10.48 -5.12
N GLY A 177 2.41 -9.42 -5.83
CA GLY A 177 2.23 -8.08 -5.26
C GLY A 177 0.84 -7.52 -5.50
N CYS A 178 0.28 -6.86 -4.49
CA CYS A 178 -1.08 -6.35 -4.45
C CYS A 178 -1.08 -4.84 -4.34
N PHE A 179 -1.75 -4.15 -5.26
CA PHE A 179 -1.81 -2.69 -5.34
C PHE A 179 -3.25 -2.19 -5.18
N SER A 180 -3.40 -1.04 -4.54
CA SER A 180 -4.66 -0.31 -4.44
C SER A 180 -4.57 0.97 -5.26
N PHE A 181 -5.60 1.26 -6.03
CA PHE A 181 -5.77 2.54 -6.72
C PHE A 181 -6.87 3.39 -6.10
N TYR A 182 -7.17 3.20 -4.79
CA TYR A 182 -8.04 4.11 -4.06
C TYR A 182 -7.62 5.57 -4.30
N PRO A 183 -8.53 6.53 -4.46
CA PRO A 183 -8.22 7.89 -4.93
C PRO A 183 -7.07 8.59 -4.19
N GLY A 184 -6.93 8.36 -2.88
CA GLY A 184 -5.87 8.93 -2.06
C GLY A 184 -4.49 8.29 -2.22
N LYS A 185 -4.34 7.19 -2.97
CA LYS A 185 -3.05 6.53 -3.19
C LYS A 185 -2.14 7.35 -4.11
N ASN A 186 -0.82 7.09 -4.08
CA ASN A 186 0.16 7.80 -4.92
C ASN A 186 -0.20 7.72 -6.41
N LEU A 187 -0.73 6.58 -6.84
CA LEU A 187 -1.42 6.38 -8.10
C LEU A 187 -2.88 6.02 -7.79
N GLY A 188 -3.76 7.01 -7.74
CA GLY A 188 -5.17 6.83 -7.41
C GLY A 188 -6.10 7.01 -8.61
N ALA A 189 -7.09 6.13 -8.76
CA ALA A 189 -8.20 6.25 -9.70
C ALA A 189 -9.18 7.35 -9.27
N TYR A 190 -10.27 7.52 -9.98
CA TYR A 190 -11.41 8.36 -9.58
C TYR A 190 -12.61 7.50 -9.16
N GLY A 191 -12.31 6.50 -8.38
CA GLY A 191 -13.18 5.48 -7.80
C GLY A 191 -12.29 4.35 -7.27
N ASP A 192 -12.87 3.16 -7.07
CA ASP A 192 -12.10 2.01 -6.68
C ASP A 192 -11.30 1.43 -7.84
N GLY A 193 -10.21 0.76 -7.50
CA GLY A 193 -9.34 0.04 -8.41
C GLY A 193 -8.20 -0.63 -7.66
N GLY A 194 -7.65 -1.66 -8.27
CA GLY A 194 -6.49 -2.39 -7.77
C GLY A 194 -5.79 -3.14 -8.88
N ALA A 195 -4.64 -3.70 -8.57
CA ALA A 195 -3.91 -4.59 -9.45
C ALA A 195 -3.14 -5.64 -8.68
N ILE A 196 -2.92 -6.77 -9.35
CA ILE A 196 -2.05 -7.85 -8.91
C ILE A 196 -0.88 -7.93 -9.89
N LEU A 197 0.34 -7.97 -9.37
CA LEU A 197 1.56 -8.17 -10.15
C LEU A 197 2.21 -9.50 -9.79
N THR A 198 2.79 -10.16 -10.77
CA THR A 198 3.61 -11.37 -10.57
C THR A 198 4.53 -11.60 -11.77
N ASN A 199 5.63 -12.32 -11.54
CA ASN A 199 6.50 -12.80 -12.61
C ASN A 199 6.14 -14.21 -13.08
N ASN A 200 5.18 -14.87 -12.42
CA ASN A 200 4.71 -16.21 -12.76
C ASN A 200 3.47 -16.12 -13.67
N LYS A 201 3.58 -16.70 -14.89
CA LYS A 201 2.52 -16.69 -15.88
C LYS A 201 1.27 -17.44 -15.42
N GLU A 202 1.46 -18.62 -14.83
CA GLU A 202 0.35 -19.48 -14.39
C GLU A 202 -0.42 -18.81 -13.26
N LEU A 203 0.30 -18.21 -12.30
CA LEU A 203 -0.29 -17.45 -11.21
C LEU A 203 -1.09 -16.24 -11.72
N SER A 204 -0.58 -15.51 -12.72
CA SER A 204 -1.30 -14.40 -13.34
C SER A 204 -2.60 -14.83 -14.03
N ILE A 205 -2.58 -15.98 -14.73
CA ILE A 205 -3.76 -16.57 -15.37
C ILE A 205 -4.79 -16.94 -14.29
N LYS A 206 -4.34 -17.57 -13.21
CA LYS A 206 -5.22 -17.99 -12.10
C LYS A 206 -5.86 -16.80 -11.41
N CYS A 207 -5.10 -15.75 -11.10
CA CYS A 207 -5.64 -14.50 -10.57
C CYS A 207 -6.71 -13.88 -11.48
N ARG A 208 -6.46 -13.85 -12.79
CA ARG A 208 -7.42 -13.34 -13.77
C ARG A 208 -8.70 -14.17 -13.82
N MET A 209 -8.59 -15.50 -13.70
CA MET A 209 -9.75 -16.38 -13.64
C MET A 209 -10.56 -16.15 -12.37
N ILE A 210 -9.92 -16.11 -11.20
CA ILE A 210 -10.58 -15.82 -9.90
C ILE A 210 -11.33 -14.48 -9.99
N ALA A 211 -10.67 -13.43 -10.49
CA ALA A 211 -11.24 -12.09 -10.64
C ALA A 211 -12.40 -12.00 -11.63
N ASN A 212 -12.57 -13.01 -12.51
CA ASN A 212 -13.55 -13.01 -13.58
C ASN A 212 -14.37 -14.31 -13.63
N HIS A 213 -15.02 -14.64 -12.51
CA HIS A 213 -15.98 -15.77 -12.41
C HIS A 213 -15.38 -17.14 -12.77
N GLY A 214 -14.09 -17.37 -12.52
CA GLY A 214 -13.42 -18.66 -12.80
C GLY A 214 -13.20 -18.96 -14.27
N ARG A 215 -13.19 -17.92 -15.16
CA ARG A 215 -13.10 -18.11 -16.62
C ARG A 215 -12.03 -17.25 -17.27
N ILE A 216 -11.50 -17.73 -18.41
CA ILE A 216 -10.71 -16.94 -19.38
C ILE A 216 -11.58 -16.64 -20.59
N GLU A 217 -12.26 -17.66 -21.12
CA GLU A 217 -13.15 -17.55 -22.27
C GLU A 217 -14.59 -17.37 -21.83
N LYS A 218 -15.40 -16.72 -22.69
CA LYS A 218 -16.81 -16.49 -22.43
C LYS A 218 -17.55 -17.82 -22.26
N TYR A 219 -18.31 -17.95 -21.14
CA TYR A 219 -19.10 -19.14 -20.79
C TYR A 219 -18.30 -20.40 -20.41
N ASN A 220 -16.97 -20.38 -20.34
CA ASN A 220 -16.17 -21.54 -19.95
C ASN A 220 -15.61 -21.32 -18.52
N HIS A 221 -16.45 -21.55 -17.51
CA HIS A 221 -16.11 -21.42 -16.10
C HIS A 221 -15.45 -22.70 -15.58
N LYS A 222 -14.24 -22.66 -15.07
CA LYS A 222 -13.48 -23.82 -14.57
C LYS A 222 -13.71 -24.06 -13.08
N PHE A 223 -14.04 -23.00 -12.34
CA PHE A 223 -14.35 -23.01 -10.91
C PHE A 223 -15.13 -21.74 -10.55
N GLU A 224 -15.64 -21.65 -9.32
CA GLU A 224 -16.26 -20.43 -8.81
C GLU A 224 -15.19 -19.35 -8.62
N GLY A 225 -15.44 -18.17 -9.16
CA GLY A 225 -14.63 -16.99 -8.96
C GLY A 225 -15.49 -15.83 -8.47
N ARG A 226 -14.97 -14.62 -8.57
CA ARG A 226 -15.66 -13.40 -8.17
C ARG A 226 -15.76 -12.38 -9.32
N ASN A 227 -16.57 -11.37 -9.15
CA ASN A 227 -16.61 -10.23 -10.06
C ASN A 227 -15.75 -9.09 -9.51
N SER A 228 -14.46 -9.13 -9.79
CA SER A 228 -13.52 -8.10 -9.37
C SER A 228 -12.63 -7.72 -10.55
N ARG A 229 -12.96 -6.62 -11.22
CA ARG A 229 -12.29 -6.15 -12.43
C ARG A 229 -12.00 -4.66 -12.33
N LEU A 230 -10.93 -4.22 -12.98
CA LEU A 230 -10.68 -2.80 -13.17
C LEU A 230 -11.56 -2.27 -14.31
N ASP A 231 -12.33 -1.24 -14.05
CA ASP A 231 -13.15 -0.58 -15.07
C ASP A 231 -12.30 0.20 -16.06
N SER A 232 -12.74 0.26 -17.33
CA SER A 232 -12.01 0.94 -18.41
C SER A 232 -11.85 2.44 -18.15
N ILE A 233 -12.84 3.10 -17.55
CA ILE A 233 -12.73 4.50 -17.16
C ILE A 233 -11.59 4.68 -16.16
N GLN A 234 -11.51 3.85 -15.13
CA GLN A 234 -10.45 3.93 -14.14
C GLN A 234 -9.08 3.60 -14.78
N ALA A 235 -9.00 2.61 -15.66
CA ALA A 235 -7.79 2.27 -16.39
C ALA A 235 -7.27 3.42 -17.27
N ALA A 236 -8.18 4.14 -17.94
CA ALA A 236 -7.85 5.30 -18.75
C ALA A 236 -7.29 6.46 -17.90
N ILE A 237 -7.95 6.77 -16.77
CA ILE A 237 -7.51 7.76 -15.80
C ILE A 237 -6.12 7.40 -15.24
N LEU A 238 -5.95 6.15 -14.81
CA LEU A 238 -4.69 5.64 -14.27
C LEU A 238 -3.56 5.68 -15.29
N SER A 239 -3.84 5.45 -16.58
CA SER A 239 -2.85 5.54 -17.66
C SER A 239 -2.31 6.96 -17.85
N VAL A 240 -3.15 7.99 -17.71
CA VAL A 240 -2.72 9.39 -17.69
C VAL A 240 -1.85 9.68 -16.47
N LYS A 241 -2.34 9.31 -15.28
CA LYS A 241 -1.66 9.58 -14.01
C LYS A 241 -0.33 8.85 -13.86
N LEU A 242 -0.21 7.65 -14.42
CA LEU A 242 1.02 6.85 -14.39
C LEU A 242 2.20 7.60 -15.01
N LYS A 243 1.97 8.37 -16.08
CA LYS A 243 2.99 9.19 -16.75
C LYS A 243 3.52 10.33 -15.88
N LYS A 244 2.77 10.73 -14.84
CA LYS A 244 3.14 11.82 -13.92
C LYS A 244 3.65 11.31 -12.56
N LEU A 245 3.53 9.99 -12.27
CA LEU A 245 3.77 9.42 -10.96
C LEU A 245 5.17 9.69 -10.41
N ASP A 246 6.21 9.58 -11.25
CA ASP A 246 7.59 9.82 -10.80
C ASP A 246 7.80 11.29 -10.37
N ILE A 247 7.26 12.26 -11.12
CA ILE A 247 7.33 13.69 -10.78
C ILE A 247 6.62 13.96 -9.44
N TRP A 248 5.42 13.39 -9.24
CA TRP A 248 4.70 13.54 -7.99
C TRP A 248 5.41 12.86 -6.82
N THR A 249 6.07 11.73 -7.07
CA THR A 249 6.88 11.02 -6.07
C THR A 249 8.11 11.84 -5.68
N ASP A 250 8.79 12.45 -6.63
CA ASP A 250 9.97 13.29 -6.36
C ASP A 250 9.59 14.53 -5.53
N ASN A 251 8.42 15.14 -5.78
CA ASN A 251 7.89 16.21 -4.95
C ASN A 251 7.59 15.74 -3.50
N ARG A 252 7.03 14.54 -3.33
CA ARG A 252 6.83 13.93 -2.00
C ARG A 252 8.16 13.73 -1.28
N ILE A 253 9.17 13.21 -1.97
CA ILE A 253 10.50 12.99 -1.41
C ILE A 253 11.15 14.33 -0.99
N LEU A 254 11.00 15.39 -1.80
CA LEU A 254 11.51 16.72 -1.47
C LEU A 254 10.85 17.28 -0.20
N ALA A 255 9.52 17.22 -0.11
CA ALA A 255 8.79 17.65 1.08
C ALA A 255 9.16 16.82 2.32
N ALA A 256 9.27 15.48 2.18
CA ALA A 256 9.67 14.59 3.25
C ALA A 256 11.09 14.88 3.75
N ASN A 257 12.05 15.12 2.85
CA ASN A 257 13.39 15.50 3.21
C ASN A 257 13.42 16.82 4.00
N THR A 258 12.61 17.79 3.60
CA THR A 258 12.47 19.07 4.33
C THR A 258 11.95 18.80 5.76
N TYR A 259 10.88 18.01 5.93
CA TYR A 259 10.41 17.65 7.27
C TYR A 259 11.49 16.97 8.12
N ILE A 260 12.20 15.98 7.54
CA ILE A 260 13.27 15.27 8.26
C ILE A 260 14.34 16.25 8.72
N ASP A 261 14.85 17.11 7.84
CA ASP A 261 15.93 18.04 8.16
C ASP A 261 15.52 19.06 9.22
N GLU A 262 14.28 19.52 9.20
CA GLU A 262 13.75 20.50 10.16
C GLU A 262 13.36 19.87 11.53
N LEU A 263 13.00 18.57 11.59
CA LEU A 263 12.45 17.96 12.81
C LEU A 263 13.35 16.90 13.45
N LYS A 264 14.38 16.36 12.77
CA LYS A 264 15.20 15.22 13.25
C LYS A 264 15.89 15.42 14.60
N ASN A 265 16.16 16.67 14.98
CA ASN A 265 16.84 17.00 16.24
C ASN A 265 15.88 17.51 17.32
N MET A 266 14.57 17.44 17.09
CA MET A 266 13.57 17.94 18.03
C MET A 266 13.27 16.90 19.10
N THR A 267 13.40 17.28 20.37
CA THR A 267 13.03 16.42 21.50
C THR A 267 11.53 16.11 21.48
N GLY A 268 11.17 14.87 21.74
CA GLY A 268 9.76 14.44 21.78
C GLY A 268 9.15 14.11 20.41
N ILE A 269 9.88 14.34 19.31
CA ILE A 269 9.43 13.95 17.97
C ILE A 269 10.33 12.86 17.41
N LYS A 270 9.72 11.82 16.85
CA LYS A 270 10.42 10.84 16.03
C LYS A 270 9.96 10.97 14.58
N VAL A 271 10.89 11.18 13.67
CA VAL A 271 10.67 11.23 12.21
C VAL A 271 11.08 9.91 11.56
N PRO A 272 10.55 9.58 10.36
CA PRO A 272 10.99 8.41 9.60
C PRO A 272 12.52 8.44 9.37
N LYS A 273 13.17 7.31 9.58
CA LYS A 273 14.62 7.17 9.36
C LYS A 273 14.93 6.99 7.88
N LYS A 274 15.93 7.69 7.38
CA LYS A 274 16.41 7.49 6.00
C LYS A 274 17.17 6.16 5.90
N ASN A 275 16.95 5.45 4.80
CA ASN A 275 17.66 4.22 4.47
C ASN A 275 18.08 4.29 2.99
N ASP A 276 19.38 4.32 2.73
CA ASP A 276 19.94 4.47 1.38
C ASP A 276 19.69 3.25 0.48
N SER A 277 19.33 2.11 1.07
CA SER A 277 19.00 0.89 0.32
C SER A 277 17.59 0.93 -0.29
N VAL A 278 16.75 1.93 0.07
CA VAL A 278 15.37 2.00 -0.38
C VAL A 278 15.02 3.36 -1.01
N LYS A 279 14.19 3.36 -2.06
CA LYS A 279 13.46 4.55 -2.48
C LYS A 279 12.12 4.57 -1.77
N HIS A 280 12.03 5.28 -0.64
CA HIS A 280 10.77 5.54 0.06
C HIS A 280 9.94 6.55 -0.73
N VAL A 281 8.69 6.20 -1.09
CA VAL A 281 7.82 7.07 -1.92
C VAL A 281 6.88 7.95 -1.12
N TYR A 282 7.00 7.91 0.20
CA TYR A 282 6.25 8.75 1.15
C TYR A 282 4.77 8.89 0.79
N HIS A 283 4.08 7.75 0.70
CA HIS A 283 2.61 7.78 0.64
C HIS A 283 2.05 8.57 1.82
N LEU A 284 2.61 8.34 3.00
CA LEU A 284 2.39 9.11 4.20
C LEU A 284 3.74 9.54 4.80
N PHE A 285 3.77 10.70 5.43
CA PHE A 285 4.88 11.13 6.30
C PHE A 285 4.39 11.10 7.74
N VAL A 286 4.79 10.08 8.47
CA VAL A 286 4.29 9.81 9.83
C VAL A 286 5.36 10.13 10.85
N ILE A 287 5.02 10.99 11.80
CA ILE A 287 5.84 11.29 12.99
C ILE A 287 5.23 10.60 14.22
N GLN A 288 6.03 10.40 15.26
CA GLN A 288 5.55 10.07 16.60
C GLN A 288 5.66 11.29 17.50
N HIS A 289 4.60 11.55 18.27
CA HIS A 289 4.56 12.60 19.28
C HIS A 289 3.72 12.14 20.47
N PRO A 290 4.21 12.21 21.73
CA PRO A 290 3.50 11.70 22.90
C PRO A 290 2.15 12.40 23.17
N GLU A 291 2.02 13.67 22.78
CA GLU A 291 0.79 14.44 22.86
C GLU A 291 0.14 14.62 21.46
N ARG A 292 0.13 13.54 20.65
CA ARG A 292 -0.34 13.54 19.27
C ARG A 292 -1.66 14.28 19.05
N ASP A 293 -2.67 14.06 19.89
CA ASP A 293 -3.99 14.66 19.71
C ASP A 293 -3.98 16.17 19.99
N LYS A 294 -3.20 16.63 20.96
CA LYS A 294 -3.02 18.07 21.23
C LYS A 294 -2.27 18.75 20.09
N LEU A 295 -1.18 18.15 19.60
CA LEU A 295 -0.45 18.66 18.44
C LEU A 295 -1.33 18.72 17.20
N LYS A 296 -2.14 17.69 16.94
CA LYS A 296 -3.11 17.67 15.84
C LYS A 296 -4.09 18.83 15.93
N GLU A 297 -4.66 19.09 17.11
CA GLU A 297 -5.60 20.19 17.31
C GLU A 297 -4.91 21.56 17.17
N TYR A 298 -3.71 21.73 17.70
CA TYR A 298 -2.91 22.94 17.50
C TYR A 298 -2.69 23.24 16.01
N LEU A 299 -2.24 22.24 15.23
CA LEU A 299 -2.03 22.36 13.79
C LEU A 299 -3.33 22.70 13.04
N ARG A 300 -4.45 22.08 13.44
CA ARG A 300 -5.78 22.40 12.89
C ARG A 300 -6.15 23.88 13.08
N LEU A 301 -5.91 24.43 14.27
CA LEU A 301 -6.13 25.85 14.57
C LEU A 301 -5.25 26.77 13.72
N LYS A 302 -4.04 26.29 13.34
CA LYS A 302 -3.12 26.97 12.42
C LYS A 302 -3.45 26.70 10.93
N LYS A 303 -4.60 26.10 10.62
CA LYS A 303 -5.06 25.76 9.28
C LYS A 303 -4.15 24.76 8.54
N ILE A 304 -3.55 23.84 9.29
CA ILE A 304 -2.80 22.68 8.78
C ILE A 304 -3.66 21.42 8.99
N GLU A 305 -4.00 20.73 7.92
CA GLU A 305 -4.69 19.45 7.98
C GLU A 305 -3.70 18.32 8.23
N THR A 306 -4.06 17.38 9.12
CA THR A 306 -3.24 16.20 9.45
C THR A 306 -4.11 14.95 9.49
N GLY A 307 -3.50 13.76 9.39
CA GLY A 307 -4.17 12.46 9.47
C GLY A 307 -3.61 11.60 10.60
N ILE A 308 -4.26 10.45 10.85
CA ILE A 308 -3.76 9.43 11.78
C ILE A 308 -3.78 8.07 11.05
N HIS A 309 -2.63 7.43 10.92
CA HIS A 309 -2.47 6.15 10.23
C HIS A 309 -1.47 5.26 11.00
N TYR A 310 -1.95 4.30 11.85
CA TYR A 310 -3.38 4.11 12.17
C TYR A 310 -3.59 4.31 13.66
N PRO A 311 -4.79 4.72 14.11
CA PRO A 311 -5.01 5.08 15.51
C PRO A 311 -5.05 3.86 16.45
N ILE A 312 -5.20 2.66 15.91
CA ILE A 312 -5.30 1.40 16.63
C ILE A 312 -4.52 0.35 15.86
N ALA A 313 -3.57 -0.32 16.50
CA ALA A 313 -2.86 -1.45 15.93
C ALA A 313 -3.81 -2.63 15.62
N LEU A 314 -3.54 -3.41 14.58
CA LEU A 314 -4.44 -4.48 14.12
C LEU A 314 -4.84 -5.47 15.23
N PRO A 315 -3.92 -5.96 16.11
CA PRO A 315 -4.30 -6.89 17.18
C PRO A 315 -5.29 -6.32 18.20
N LYS A 316 -5.39 -4.98 18.31
CA LYS A 316 -6.30 -4.28 19.23
C LYS A 316 -7.67 -4.00 18.63
N LEU A 317 -7.88 -4.29 17.34
CA LEU A 317 -9.16 -4.08 16.67
C LEU A 317 -10.19 -5.11 17.15
N GLN A 318 -11.41 -4.65 17.43
CA GLN A 318 -12.52 -5.54 17.80
C GLN A 318 -12.76 -6.65 16.76
N ALA A 319 -12.50 -6.38 15.50
CA ALA A 319 -12.63 -7.34 14.41
C ALA A 319 -11.75 -8.60 14.59
N PHE A 320 -10.68 -8.51 15.38
CA PHE A 320 -9.73 -9.60 15.61
C PHE A 320 -9.70 -10.12 17.05
N ASN A 321 -10.69 -9.78 17.88
CA ASN A 321 -10.78 -10.24 19.28
C ASN A 321 -10.84 -11.78 19.42
N TYR A 322 -11.12 -12.50 18.34
CA TYR A 322 -11.11 -13.96 18.32
C TYR A 322 -9.70 -14.55 18.21
N ILE A 323 -8.68 -13.73 17.91
CA ILE A 323 -7.29 -14.17 17.82
C ILE A 323 -6.67 -14.10 19.21
N ASN A 324 -6.36 -15.26 19.78
CA ASN A 324 -5.70 -15.32 21.07
C ASN A 324 -4.24 -14.90 20.95
N GLY A 325 -3.78 -14.06 21.86
CA GLY A 325 -2.39 -13.61 21.94
C GLY A 325 -2.24 -12.43 22.90
N ASN A 326 -1.05 -12.28 23.47
CA ASN A 326 -0.69 -11.08 24.21
C ASN A 326 0.17 -10.19 23.28
N TYR A 327 -0.39 -9.09 22.83
CA TYR A 327 0.23 -8.14 21.90
C TYR A 327 0.56 -6.79 22.55
N ASP A 328 0.36 -6.63 23.86
CA ASP A 328 0.55 -5.35 24.55
C ASP A 328 2.00 -4.88 24.48
N GLU A 329 2.95 -5.81 24.43
CA GLU A 329 4.36 -5.52 24.32
C GLU A 329 4.82 -5.17 22.89
N PHE A 330 3.99 -5.39 21.86
CA PHE A 330 4.31 -5.04 20.49
C PHE A 330 4.57 -3.54 20.34
N ILE A 331 5.63 -3.20 19.63
CA ILE A 331 5.94 -1.82 19.25
C ILE A 331 4.72 -1.18 18.59
N ALA A 332 4.08 -1.90 17.63
CA ALA A 332 2.87 -1.44 16.97
C ALA A 332 1.77 -1.00 17.95
N CYS A 333 1.56 -1.78 19.02
CA CYS A 333 0.54 -1.51 20.03
C CYS A 333 0.89 -0.38 21.01
N LYS A 334 2.19 -0.14 21.22
CA LYS A 334 2.67 0.92 22.11
C LYS A 334 2.63 2.29 21.45
N ILE A 335 2.93 2.35 20.15
CA ILE A 335 3.08 3.63 19.43
C ILE A 335 1.80 4.10 18.71
N ASP A 336 0.76 3.30 18.59
CA ASP A 336 -0.46 3.63 17.82
C ASP A 336 -1.14 4.93 18.27
N LYS A 337 -1.03 5.27 19.55
CA LYS A 337 -1.52 6.53 20.13
C LYS A 337 -0.67 7.75 19.79
N ASP A 338 0.59 7.55 19.35
CA ASP A 338 1.57 8.63 19.13
C ASP A 338 1.70 9.01 17.65
N LEU A 339 1.14 8.23 16.72
CA LEU A 339 1.30 8.42 15.27
C LEU A 339 0.50 9.61 14.75
N LEU A 340 1.16 10.55 14.05
CA LEU A 340 0.55 11.67 13.35
C LEU A 340 1.09 11.77 11.93
N SER A 341 0.21 11.80 10.95
CA SER A 341 0.57 11.97 9.54
C SER A 341 0.52 13.43 9.16
N LEU A 342 1.64 13.99 8.73
CA LEU A 342 1.76 15.36 8.23
C LEU A 342 1.34 15.46 6.76
N PRO A 343 0.95 16.66 6.26
CA PRO A 343 0.62 16.86 4.86
C PRO A 343 1.76 16.42 3.94
N ILE A 344 1.45 15.56 2.97
CA ILE A 344 2.43 15.06 2.00
C ILE A 344 1.73 14.74 0.67
N GLY A 345 2.29 15.21 -0.44
CA GLY A 345 1.68 15.00 -1.76
C GLY A 345 2.36 15.83 -2.84
N GLY A 346 1.97 15.65 -4.09
CA GLY A 346 2.47 16.46 -5.20
C GLY A 346 2.12 17.96 -5.08
N HIS A 347 1.17 18.30 -4.21
CA HIS A 347 0.71 19.66 -3.92
C HIS A 347 1.48 20.33 -2.76
N ILE A 348 2.33 19.60 -2.03
CA ILE A 348 3.11 20.13 -0.91
C ILE A 348 4.48 20.55 -1.41
N SER A 349 4.78 21.85 -1.33
CA SER A 349 6.11 22.40 -1.61
C SER A 349 7.05 22.25 -0.42
N ALA A 350 8.35 22.43 -0.66
CA ALA A 350 9.34 22.51 0.42
C ALA A 350 9.05 23.67 1.40
N ASN A 351 8.48 24.76 0.91
CA ASN A 351 8.09 25.90 1.77
C ASN A 351 6.89 25.56 2.65
N ASP A 352 5.89 24.82 2.12
CA ASP A 352 4.77 24.34 2.94
C ASP A 352 5.26 23.38 4.02
N ALA A 353 6.17 22.47 3.68
CA ALA A 353 6.76 21.53 4.63
C ALA A 353 7.57 22.28 5.73
N ARG A 354 8.34 23.31 5.35
CA ARG A 354 9.07 24.14 6.32
C ARG A 354 8.12 24.90 7.25
N LEU A 355 7.06 25.52 6.71
CA LEU A 355 6.03 26.20 7.52
C LEU A 355 5.40 25.24 8.55
N VAL A 356 5.02 24.03 8.14
CA VAL A 356 4.44 23.04 9.05
C VAL A 356 5.45 22.64 10.12
N ALA A 357 6.72 22.42 9.75
CA ALA A 357 7.78 22.08 10.71
C ALA A 357 8.06 23.24 11.70
N GLU A 358 8.05 24.51 11.27
CA GLU A 358 8.17 25.68 12.13
C GLU A 358 7.03 25.75 13.16
N LEU A 359 5.81 25.50 12.74
CA LEU A 359 4.66 25.45 13.65
C LEU A 359 4.80 24.31 14.68
N ILE A 360 5.28 23.15 14.26
CA ILE A 360 5.55 22.04 15.18
C ILE A 360 6.64 22.40 16.19
N ARG A 361 7.70 23.11 15.77
CA ARG A 361 8.76 23.56 16.69
C ARG A 361 8.30 24.63 17.69
N SER A 362 7.27 25.39 17.35
CA SER A 362 6.72 26.44 18.23
C SER A 362 5.58 25.92 19.14
N TYR A 363 5.20 24.65 19.01
CA TYR A 363 4.25 23.97 19.89
C TYR A 363 4.91 23.55 21.21
#